data_bc82001a5a50890e39296aebec079f55
#
_entry.id   bc82001a5a50890e39296aebec079f55
#
_cell.length_a   1.000
_cell.length_b   1.000
_cell.length_c   1.000
_cell.angle_alpha   90.00
_cell.angle_beta   90.00
_cell.angle_gamma   90.00
#
_symmetry.space_group_name_H-M   'P 1'
#
loop_
_entity.id
_entity.type
_entity.pdbx_description
1 polymer ?
#
loop_
_entity_poly.entity_id
_entity_poly.type
_entity_poly.pdbx_seq_one_letter_code
_entity_poly.pdbx_strand_id
1 'polypeptide(L)'
;MPVPAPTDRDSANQDFAENAVAESDGAKGSPAAGAALTPPALLERLAAVQGMGPGRRRLVVLLPQLGDFDSLEYAQALAGALPQLEAAGIALLAIGIGNQESCERFCAFTGFPRERLLVDAEPQLHQALGLYAGLTQAGGPWPNLLLMCAGIGSPGTLAEVLRGYTGDRSAPQRIADDETIQAGPLPPIRGSFFARAGGSGFLRPFELATVRLQNMAEVLGHWRTYVPRDDFLTQRGGTFLLEADDSLLYRHLDQGILGFSATMARPLGFLDPWMG
;
A
#
# COMPACT_ATOMS: atom_id res chain seq x y z
N MET A 1 25.79 49.20 -39.13
CA MET A 1 26.13 47.94 -38.46
C MET A 1 24.87 47.08 -38.44
N PRO A 2 24.86 45.91 -39.08
CA PRO A 2 23.69 45.04 -39.12
C PRO A 2 23.61 44.16 -37.83
N VAL A 3 22.37 43.98 -37.35
CA VAL A 3 22.00 43.14 -36.23
C VAL A 3 22.07 41.67 -36.68
N PRO A 4 22.68 40.74 -35.91
CA PRO A 4 22.68 39.32 -36.24
C PRO A 4 21.30 38.67 -35.95
N ALA A 5 20.94 37.72 -36.84
CA ALA A 5 19.74 36.90 -36.75
C ALA A 5 19.75 35.92 -35.57
N PRO A 6 18.58 35.50 -35.04
CA PRO A 6 18.52 34.55 -33.95
C PRO A 6 18.83 33.15 -34.45
N THR A 7 19.66 32.45 -33.68
CA THR A 7 20.07 31.06 -33.90
C THR A 7 18.98 30.10 -33.45
N ASP A 8 18.69 29.15 -34.32
CA ASP A 8 17.90 27.96 -34.17
C ASP A 8 18.24 27.18 -32.87
N ARG A 9 17.36 27.23 -31.88
CA ARG A 9 17.42 26.42 -30.65
C ARG A 9 16.07 25.78 -30.26
N ASP A 10 15.07 25.83 -31.15
CA ASP A 10 13.71 25.33 -30.84
C ASP A 10 13.36 23.96 -31.46
N SER A 11 14.30 23.25 -32.08
CA SER A 11 13.99 21.96 -32.70
C SER A 11 14.34 20.73 -31.84
N ALA A 12 14.89 20.90 -30.62
CA ALA A 12 15.25 19.76 -29.75
C ALA A 12 14.24 19.48 -28.63
N ASN A 13 13.15 20.22 -28.52
CA ASN A 13 12.17 20.09 -27.41
C ASN A 13 10.79 19.59 -27.84
N GLN A 14 10.60 19.22 -29.10
CA GLN A 14 9.34 18.69 -29.60
C GLN A 14 9.26 17.16 -29.65
N ASP A 15 10.40 16.45 -29.64
CA ASP A 15 10.41 14.98 -29.72
C ASP A 15 10.24 14.26 -28.38
N PHE A 16 10.17 14.99 -27.25
CA PHE A 16 9.92 14.38 -25.91
C PHE A 16 8.45 14.45 -25.47
N ALA A 17 7.56 15.13 -26.19
CA ALA A 17 6.17 15.31 -25.81
C ALA A 17 5.18 14.35 -26.51
N GLU A 18 5.57 13.62 -27.54
CA GLU A 18 4.67 12.74 -28.29
C GLU A 18 4.68 11.26 -27.89
N ASN A 19 5.57 10.83 -26.99
CA ASN A 19 5.61 9.43 -26.50
C ASN A 19 5.01 9.23 -25.10
N ALA A 20 4.32 10.21 -24.54
CA ALA A 20 3.72 10.12 -23.19
C ALA A 20 2.18 10.09 -23.16
N VAL A 21 1.52 9.96 -24.31
CA VAL A 21 0.04 9.93 -24.38
C VAL A 21 -0.44 8.71 -25.18
N ALA A 22 -0.06 7.53 -24.76
CA ALA A 22 -0.70 6.29 -25.17
C ALA A 22 -0.40 5.20 -24.14
N GLU A 23 -1.11 5.18 -23.02
CA GLU A 23 -1.40 3.98 -22.20
C GLU A 23 -2.17 4.40 -20.92
N SER A 24 -3.36 4.97 -21.14
CA SER A 24 -4.37 5.04 -20.08
C SER A 24 -5.71 4.55 -20.65
N ASP A 25 -5.72 3.31 -21.10
CA ASP A 25 -6.97 2.62 -21.36
C ASP A 25 -7.18 1.55 -20.29
N GLY A 26 -8.32 1.65 -19.61
CA GLY A 26 -8.70 0.87 -18.48
C GLY A 26 -8.60 -0.64 -18.74
N ALA A 27 -7.61 -1.28 -18.18
CA ALA A 27 -7.52 -2.73 -18.16
C ALA A 27 -8.62 -3.31 -17.27
N LYS A 28 -9.75 -3.62 -17.89
CA LYS A 28 -10.64 -4.68 -17.40
C LYS A 28 -9.80 -5.94 -17.32
N GLY A 29 -9.53 -6.42 -16.11
CA GLY A 29 -8.85 -7.66 -15.86
C GLY A 29 -9.53 -8.82 -16.57
N SER A 30 -8.99 -9.21 -17.71
CA SER A 30 -9.34 -10.44 -18.40
C SER A 30 -8.35 -11.51 -17.93
N PRO A 31 -8.79 -12.66 -17.40
CA PRO A 31 -7.90 -13.76 -17.05
C PRO A 31 -7.59 -14.58 -18.32
N ALA A 32 -6.59 -14.17 -19.10
CA ALA A 32 -5.95 -15.01 -20.10
C ALA A 32 -4.80 -14.26 -20.80
N ALA A 33 -3.65 -14.23 -20.16
CA ALA A 33 -2.37 -14.08 -20.87
C ALA A 33 -1.34 -14.86 -20.03
N GLY A 34 -0.52 -15.68 -20.65
CA GLY A 34 0.36 -16.70 -20.11
C GLY A 34 0.80 -16.47 -18.66
N ALA A 35 0.59 -17.45 -17.78
CA ALA A 35 0.88 -17.36 -16.35
C ALA A 35 2.28 -16.75 -16.15
N ALA A 36 2.33 -15.55 -15.61
CA ALA A 36 3.60 -14.94 -15.27
C ALA A 36 4.28 -15.82 -14.22
N LEU A 37 5.57 -16.05 -14.36
CA LEU A 37 6.30 -16.88 -13.40
C LEU A 37 6.42 -16.13 -12.08
N THR A 38 6.15 -16.83 -11.00
CA THR A 38 6.41 -16.32 -9.65
C THR A 38 7.92 -16.12 -9.47
N PRO A 39 8.37 -14.98 -8.95
CA PRO A 39 9.79 -14.73 -8.76
C PRO A 39 10.44 -15.81 -7.87
N PRO A 40 11.59 -16.41 -8.26
CA PRO A 40 12.24 -17.47 -7.49
C PRO A 40 12.55 -17.10 -6.05
N ALA A 41 12.98 -15.86 -5.80
CA ALA A 41 13.27 -15.36 -4.45
C ALA A 41 12.01 -15.39 -3.53
N LEU A 42 10.83 -15.18 -4.09
CA LEU A 42 9.58 -15.28 -3.32
C LEU A 42 9.29 -16.75 -2.98
N LEU A 43 9.42 -17.67 -3.95
CA LEU A 43 9.20 -19.12 -3.73
C LEU A 43 10.18 -19.68 -2.69
N GLU A 44 11.45 -19.30 -2.77
CA GLU A 44 12.48 -19.68 -1.81
C GLU A 44 12.12 -19.21 -0.39
N ARG A 45 11.68 -17.95 -0.25
CA ARG A 45 11.22 -17.40 1.03
C ARG A 45 10.03 -18.16 1.59
N LEU A 46 9.05 -18.49 0.74
CA LEU A 46 7.84 -19.21 1.14
C LEU A 46 8.12 -20.67 1.54
N ALA A 47 9.07 -21.32 0.89
CA ALA A 47 9.46 -22.71 1.22
C ALA A 47 9.98 -22.85 2.65
N ALA A 48 10.53 -21.78 3.23
CA ALA A 48 11.00 -21.75 4.61
C ALA A 48 9.87 -21.49 5.63
N VAL A 49 8.64 -21.21 5.18
CA VAL A 49 7.52 -20.84 6.06
C VAL A 49 6.50 -21.96 6.12
N GLN A 50 6.24 -22.48 7.33
CA GLN A 50 5.27 -23.55 7.51
C GLN A 50 3.89 -23.15 6.96
N GLY A 51 3.33 -24.00 6.12
CA GLY A 51 2.02 -23.79 5.55
C GLY A 51 1.96 -22.81 4.38
N MET A 52 3.10 -22.30 3.88
CA MET A 52 3.19 -21.43 2.71
C MET A 52 3.78 -22.13 1.47
N GLY A 53 3.97 -23.45 1.52
CA GLY A 53 4.34 -24.26 0.35
C GLY A 53 3.20 -24.44 -0.66
N PRO A 54 3.48 -25.10 -1.80
CA PRO A 54 2.48 -25.39 -2.84
C PRO A 54 1.33 -26.29 -2.31
N GLY A 55 0.26 -26.42 -3.09
CA GLY A 55 -0.91 -27.22 -2.74
C GLY A 55 -2.12 -26.40 -2.29
N ARG A 56 -1.97 -25.11 -2.10
CA ARG A 56 -3.07 -24.15 -1.83
C ARG A 56 -2.76 -22.75 -2.33
N ARG A 57 -3.79 -21.95 -2.51
CA ARG A 57 -3.65 -20.56 -2.90
C ARG A 57 -3.03 -19.71 -1.76
N ARG A 58 -2.14 -18.80 -2.09
CA ARG A 58 -1.38 -17.99 -1.11
C ARG A 58 -1.40 -16.53 -1.48
N LEU A 59 -1.85 -15.70 -0.56
CA LEU A 59 -1.71 -14.24 -0.62
C LEU A 59 -0.48 -13.82 0.17
N VAL A 60 0.50 -13.25 -0.50
CA VAL A 60 1.73 -12.76 0.11
C VAL A 60 1.80 -11.25 -0.06
N VAL A 61 1.95 -10.55 1.05
CA VAL A 61 2.02 -9.09 1.09
C VAL A 61 3.38 -8.65 1.63
N LEU A 62 4.15 -7.94 0.81
CA LEU A 62 5.37 -7.27 1.23
C LEU A 62 4.98 -5.88 1.72
N LEU A 63 5.00 -5.69 3.03
CA LEU A 63 4.74 -4.38 3.64
C LEU A 63 6.02 -3.54 3.61
N PRO A 64 5.96 -2.22 3.42
CA PRO A 64 7.04 -1.30 3.74
C PRO A 64 7.55 -1.49 5.17
N GLN A 65 8.21 -0.48 5.74
CA GLN A 65 8.44 -0.49 7.19
C GLN A 65 7.10 -0.58 7.94
N LEU A 66 7.07 -1.30 9.06
CA LEU A 66 5.85 -1.45 9.85
C LEU A 66 5.32 -0.11 10.39
N GLY A 67 6.18 0.91 10.49
CA GLY A 67 5.78 2.28 10.80
C GLY A 67 5.28 3.11 9.61
N ASP A 68 5.22 2.54 8.43
CA ASP A 68 4.60 3.19 7.28
C ASP A 68 3.07 3.16 7.41
N PHE A 69 2.41 4.27 7.12
CA PHE A 69 0.95 4.39 7.29
C PHE A 69 0.19 3.47 6.34
N ASP A 70 0.75 3.18 5.16
CA ASP A 70 0.22 2.20 4.21
C ASP A 70 0.21 0.80 4.84
N SER A 71 1.29 0.42 5.54
CA SER A 71 1.39 -0.87 6.23
C SER A 71 0.26 -1.06 7.24
N LEU A 72 -0.05 -0.04 8.05
CA LEU A 72 -1.12 -0.12 9.03
C LEU A 72 -2.51 -0.22 8.36
N GLU A 73 -2.79 0.67 7.39
CA GLU A 73 -4.09 0.69 6.69
C GLU A 73 -4.32 -0.63 5.95
N TYR A 74 -3.29 -1.17 5.29
CA TYR A 74 -3.41 -2.43 4.56
C TYR A 74 -3.58 -3.62 5.51
N ALA A 75 -2.80 -3.68 6.60
CA ALA A 75 -2.94 -4.75 7.59
C ALA A 75 -4.32 -4.77 8.26
N GLN A 76 -4.88 -3.60 8.57
CA GLN A 76 -6.26 -3.47 9.08
C GLN A 76 -7.30 -4.00 8.08
N ALA A 77 -7.13 -3.69 6.79
CA ALA A 77 -8.01 -4.22 5.74
C ALA A 77 -7.91 -5.74 5.62
N LEU A 78 -6.69 -6.29 5.65
CA LEU A 78 -6.43 -7.74 5.60
C LEU A 78 -6.96 -8.45 6.84
N ALA A 79 -6.78 -7.88 8.03
CA ALA A 79 -7.32 -8.44 9.28
C ALA A 79 -8.85 -8.55 9.23
N GLY A 80 -9.53 -7.53 8.71
CA GLY A 80 -10.98 -7.58 8.51
C GLY A 80 -11.46 -8.61 7.48
N ALA A 81 -10.60 -9.00 6.53
CA ALA A 81 -10.92 -9.98 5.48
C ALA A 81 -10.50 -11.41 5.81
N LEU A 82 -9.88 -11.65 6.97
CA LEU A 82 -9.39 -13.00 7.33
C LEU A 82 -10.44 -14.10 7.26
N PRO A 83 -11.66 -13.93 7.78
CA PRO A 83 -12.68 -14.97 7.70
C PRO A 83 -13.02 -15.36 6.26
N GLN A 84 -13.04 -14.39 5.34
CA GLN A 84 -13.32 -14.62 3.92
C GLN A 84 -12.14 -15.31 3.23
N LEU A 85 -10.90 -14.93 3.54
CA LEU A 85 -9.70 -15.58 3.02
C LEU A 85 -9.63 -17.06 3.48
N GLU A 86 -9.93 -17.33 4.73
CA GLU A 86 -9.97 -18.68 5.29
C GLU A 86 -11.06 -19.53 4.64
N ALA A 87 -12.26 -19.00 4.48
CA ALA A 87 -13.36 -19.67 3.81
C ALA A 87 -13.03 -19.98 2.34
N ALA A 88 -12.26 -19.12 1.66
CA ALA A 88 -11.78 -19.31 0.30
C ALA A 88 -10.53 -20.25 0.21
N GLY A 89 -10.00 -20.74 1.33
CA GLY A 89 -8.80 -21.57 1.37
C GLY A 89 -7.51 -20.83 1.00
N ILE A 90 -7.50 -19.49 1.09
CA ILE A 90 -6.34 -18.66 0.76
C ILE A 90 -5.49 -18.46 2.03
N ALA A 91 -4.25 -18.97 1.99
CA ALA A 91 -3.29 -18.70 3.07
C ALA A 91 -2.72 -17.29 2.94
N LEU A 92 -2.74 -16.52 4.04
CA LEU A 92 -2.20 -15.17 4.11
C LEU A 92 -0.86 -15.16 4.82
N LEU A 93 0.12 -14.46 4.26
CA LEU A 93 1.39 -14.11 4.88
C LEU A 93 1.73 -12.66 4.56
N ALA A 94 2.09 -11.89 5.57
CA ALA A 94 2.73 -10.59 5.39
C ALA A 94 4.22 -10.66 5.78
N ILE A 95 5.05 -9.89 5.09
CA ILE A 95 6.48 -9.73 5.39
C ILE A 95 6.77 -8.23 5.42
N GLY A 96 7.13 -7.68 6.56
CA GLY A 96 7.39 -6.25 6.73
C GLY A 96 8.83 -5.97 7.12
N ILE A 97 9.28 -4.73 6.92
CA ILE A 97 10.59 -4.27 7.38
C ILE A 97 10.47 -3.77 8.81
N GLY A 98 11.22 -4.40 9.72
CA GLY A 98 11.16 -4.07 11.14
C GLY A 98 11.95 -5.03 12.00
N ASN A 99 11.60 -5.10 13.28
CA ASN A 99 12.13 -6.04 14.25
C ASN A 99 11.01 -6.70 15.06
N GLN A 100 11.35 -7.53 16.02
CA GLN A 100 10.36 -8.25 16.84
C GLN A 100 9.45 -7.28 17.61
N GLU A 101 9.99 -6.21 18.18
CA GLU A 101 9.23 -5.23 18.98
C GLU A 101 8.23 -4.47 18.07
N SER A 102 8.67 -4.04 16.88
CA SER A 102 7.79 -3.39 15.91
C SER A 102 6.67 -4.33 15.45
N CYS A 103 6.97 -5.62 15.25
CA CYS A 103 5.99 -6.63 14.88
C CYS A 103 4.90 -6.82 15.95
N GLU A 104 5.30 -6.96 17.21
CA GLU A 104 4.37 -7.16 18.33
C GLU A 104 3.42 -5.96 18.46
N ARG A 105 3.97 -4.74 18.43
CA ARG A 105 3.16 -3.53 18.53
C ARG A 105 2.25 -3.34 17.33
N PHE A 106 2.77 -3.58 16.12
CA PHE A 106 1.99 -3.51 14.88
C PHE A 106 0.79 -4.44 14.91
N CYS A 107 0.99 -5.71 15.28
CA CYS A 107 -0.09 -6.68 15.37
C CYS A 107 -1.12 -6.31 16.45
N ALA A 108 -0.65 -5.84 17.62
CA ALA A 108 -1.52 -5.42 18.71
C ALA A 108 -2.41 -4.22 18.30
N PHE A 109 -1.88 -3.28 17.52
CA PHE A 109 -2.63 -2.11 17.07
C PHE A 109 -3.54 -2.38 15.88
N THR A 110 -3.06 -3.13 14.88
CA THR A 110 -3.80 -3.37 13.63
C THR A 110 -4.80 -4.51 13.72
N GLY A 111 -4.70 -5.38 14.72
CA GLY A 111 -5.45 -6.64 14.80
C GLY A 111 -4.96 -7.71 13.82
N PHE A 112 -3.83 -7.47 13.13
CA PHE A 112 -3.26 -8.47 12.22
C PHE A 112 -2.68 -9.64 13.01
N PRO A 113 -2.94 -10.92 12.62
CA PRO A 113 -2.45 -12.09 13.35
C PRO A 113 -0.92 -12.16 13.39
N ARG A 114 -0.37 -12.30 14.57
CA ARG A 114 1.09 -12.33 14.80
C ARG A 114 1.79 -13.46 14.04
N GLU A 115 1.17 -14.62 13.98
CA GLU A 115 1.67 -15.82 13.30
C GLU A 115 1.69 -15.70 11.78
N ARG A 116 1.04 -14.68 11.21
CA ARG A 116 0.99 -14.40 9.77
C ARG A 116 1.86 -13.22 9.37
N LEU A 117 2.64 -12.65 10.30
CA LEU A 117 3.57 -11.56 10.03
C LEU A 117 5.01 -12.00 10.31
N LEU A 118 5.84 -11.95 9.29
CA LEU A 118 7.29 -12.04 9.40
C LEU A 118 7.90 -10.64 9.32
N VAL A 119 9.05 -10.46 9.95
CA VAL A 119 9.82 -9.22 9.87
C VAL A 119 11.23 -9.50 9.42
N ASP A 120 11.69 -8.69 8.48
CA ASP A 120 13.05 -8.63 8.03
C ASP A 120 13.67 -7.29 8.46
N ALA A 121 14.89 -7.31 8.99
CA ALA A 121 15.55 -6.08 9.45
C ALA A 121 15.95 -5.16 8.26
N GLU A 122 16.03 -5.71 7.07
CA GLU A 122 16.45 -5.04 5.84
C GLU A 122 15.56 -5.46 4.66
N PRO A 123 15.41 -4.63 3.61
CA PRO A 123 14.52 -4.88 2.48
C PRO A 123 15.12 -5.82 1.42
N GLN A 124 15.88 -6.85 1.81
CA GLN A 124 16.56 -7.75 0.86
C GLN A 124 15.57 -8.45 -0.08
N LEU A 125 14.47 -8.98 0.47
CA LEU A 125 13.43 -9.61 -0.34
C LEU A 125 12.71 -8.57 -1.23
N HIS A 126 12.42 -7.37 -0.69
CA HIS A 126 11.82 -6.29 -1.48
C HIS A 126 12.68 -5.94 -2.69
N GLN A 127 14.00 -5.82 -2.49
CA GLN A 127 14.96 -5.53 -3.56
C GLN A 127 15.04 -6.68 -4.58
N ALA A 128 15.10 -7.93 -4.11
CA ALA A 128 15.14 -9.11 -4.97
C ALA A 128 13.87 -9.25 -5.84
N LEU A 129 12.74 -8.73 -5.36
CA LEU A 129 11.47 -8.71 -6.10
C LEU A 129 11.30 -7.45 -6.97
N GLY A 130 12.27 -6.55 -6.98
CA GLY A 130 12.23 -5.32 -7.76
C GLY A 130 11.20 -4.30 -7.26
N LEU A 131 10.86 -4.33 -5.95
CA LEU A 131 9.95 -3.35 -5.37
C LEU A 131 10.59 -1.97 -5.33
N TYR A 132 9.77 -0.94 -5.49
CA TYR A 132 10.24 0.44 -5.55
C TYR A 132 10.88 0.87 -4.21
N ALA A 133 12.15 1.22 -4.25
CA ALA A 133 12.89 1.68 -3.08
C ALA A 133 12.53 3.11 -2.65
N GLY A 134 11.70 3.79 -3.44
CA GLY A 134 11.36 5.19 -3.26
C GLY A 134 12.43 6.14 -3.82
N LEU A 135 12.30 7.41 -3.48
CA LEU A 135 13.28 8.42 -3.89
C LEU A 135 14.60 8.22 -3.16
N THR A 136 15.68 8.45 -3.89
CA THR A 136 17.09 8.34 -3.41
C THR A 136 17.89 9.63 -3.68
N GLN A 137 17.22 10.79 -3.64
CA GLN A 137 17.88 12.09 -3.84
C GLN A 137 18.83 12.41 -2.68
N ALA A 138 19.80 13.28 -2.93
CA ALA A 138 20.70 13.77 -1.90
C ALA A 138 19.92 14.41 -0.75
N GLY A 139 20.39 14.21 0.49
CA GLY A 139 19.73 14.73 1.71
C GLY A 139 19.20 13.63 2.66
N GLY A 140 19.20 12.38 2.22
CA GLY A 140 18.85 11.22 3.06
C GLY A 140 17.37 10.86 3.07
N PRO A 141 16.96 9.91 3.93
CA PRO A 141 15.63 9.30 3.88
C PRO A 141 14.49 10.27 4.17
N TRP A 142 14.64 11.14 5.15
CA TRP A 142 13.59 12.06 5.59
C TRP A 142 13.17 13.07 4.53
N PRO A 143 14.10 13.83 3.88
CA PRO A 143 13.73 14.70 2.77
C PRO A 143 13.06 13.95 1.62
N ASN A 144 13.54 12.74 1.29
CA ASN A 144 12.94 11.92 0.26
C ASN A 144 11.52 11.46 0.61
N LEU A 145 11.26 11.07 1.86
CA LEU A 145 9.91 10.76 2.33
C LEU A 145 8.97 11.97 2.21
N LEU A 146 9.43 13.16 2.63
CA LEU A 146 8.63 14.39 2.52
C LEU A 146 8.31 14.76 1.07
N LEU A 147 9.26 14.58 0.15
CA LEU A 147 9.02 14.77 -1.29
C LEU A 147 7.97 13.77 -1.81
N MET A 148 8.06 12.51 -1.41
CA MET A 148 7.06 11.50 -1.77
C MET A 148 5.68 11.81 -1.18
N CYS A 149 5.59 12.29 0.05
CA CYS A 149 4.33 12.76 0.64
C CYS A 149 3.73 13.94 -0.15
N ALA A 150 4.56 14.77 -0.77
CA ALA A 150 4.15 15.85 -1.67
C ALA A 150 3.85 15.36 -3.11
N GLY A 151 3.90 14.05 -3.37
CA GLY A 151 3.60 13.44 -4.67
C GLY A 151 4.79 13.35 -5.63
N ILE A 152 5.98 13.81 -5.24
CA ILE A 152 7.19 13.71 -6.07
C ILE A 152 7.74 12.29 -6.01
N GLY A 153 7.85 11.62 -7.15
CA GLY A 153 8.23 10.21 -7.20
C GLY A 153 7.25 9.27 -6.48
N SER A 154 5.99 9.70 -6.30
CA SER A 154 4.97 8.99 -5.55
C SER A 154 3.59 9.23 -6.21
N PRO A 155 3.36 8.64 -7.39
CA PRO A 155 2.14 8.85 -8.15
C PRO A 155 0.90 8.40 -7.36
N GLY A 156 -0.19 9.15 -7.48
CA GLY A 156 -1.45 8.86 -6.82
C GLY A 156 -1.55 9.38 -5.37
N THR A 157 -0.45 9.67 -4.69
CA THR A 157 -0.45 10.08 -3.27
C THR A 157 -1.39 11.26 -2.98
N LEU A 158 -1.29 12.34 -3.75
CA LEU A 158 -2.14 13.52 -3.52
C LEU A 158 -3.62 13.24 -3.79
N ALA A 159 -3.93 12.42 -4.78
CA ALA A 159 -5.30 11.99 -5.06
C ALA A 159 -5.88 11.19 -3.88
N GLU A 160 -5.09 10.28 -3.30
CA GLU A 160 -5.48 9.48 -2.14
C GLU A 160 -5.61 10.33 -0.86
N VAL A 161 -4.72 11.30 -0.66
CA VAL A 161 -4.87 12.28 0.42
C VAL A 161 -6.18 13.04 0.26
N LEU A 162 -6.44 13.57 -0.94
CA LEU A 162 -7.68 14.31 -1.23
C LEU A 162 -8.92 13.43 -1.02
N ARG A 163 -8.90 12.17 -1.50
CA ARG A 163 -9.97 11.20 -1.27
C ARG A 163 -10.28 11.00 0.21
N GLY A 164 -9.26 11.01 1.07
CA GLY A 164 -9.43 10.93 2.52
C GLY A 164 -10.24 12.09 3.11
N TYR A 165 -10.15 13.27 2.54
CA TYR A 165 -10.88 14.46 3.00
C TYR A 165 -12.24 14.63 2.34
N THR A 166 -12.37 14.30 1.04
CA THR A 166 -13.62 14.49 0.28
C THR A 166 -14.59 13.32 0.42
N GLY A 167 -14.10 12.16 0.87
CA GLY A 167 -14.86 10.91 0.84
C GLY A 167 -14.89 10.27 -0.54
N ASP A 168 -15.55 9.11 -0.65
CA ASP A 168 -15.63 8.33 -1.87
C ASP A 168 -16.89 7.46 -1.87
N ARG A 169 -17.83 7.74 -2.75
CA ARG A 169 -19.10 6.99 -2.84
C ARG A 169 -18.93 5.58 -3.39
N SER A 170 -17.81 5.26 -4.02
CA SER A 170 -17.49 3.93 -4.54
C SER A 170 -16.82 3.03 -3.50
N ALA A 171 -16.34 3.60 -2.41
CA ALA A 171 -15.69 2.90 -1.30
C ALA A 171 -16.67 2.64 -0.15
N PRO A 172 -16.52 1.50 0.57
CA PRO A 172 -17.37 1.23 1.73
C PRO A 172 -17.05 2.17 2.90
N GLN A 173 -18.03 2.39 3.74
CA GLN A 173 -17.89 3.04 5.04
C GLN A 173 -16.80 2.35 5.88
N ARG A 174 -15.98 3.12 6.57
CA ARG A 174 -14.85 2.60 7.38
C ARG A 174 -15.13 2.66 8.89
N ILE A 175 -15.93 3.60 9.34
CA ILE A 175 -16.27 3.80 10.76
C ILE A 175 -17.76 3.58 10.92
N ALA A 176 -18.18 2.61 11.76
CA ALA A 176 -19.58 2.39 12.04
C ALA A 176 -20.21 3.58 12.79
N ASP A 177 -21.50 3.83 12.61
CA ASP A 177 -22.15 5.03 13.17
C ASP A 177 -22.15 5.06 14.70
N ASP A 178 -22.12 3.90 15.35
CA ASP A 178 -22.03 3.71 16.80
C ASP A 178 -20.58 3.61 17.32
N GLU A 179 -19.62 3.45 16.43
CA GLU A 179 -18.19 3.40 16.77
C GLU A 179 -17.68 4.76 17.23
N THR A 180 -16.73 4.76 18.16
CA THR A 180 -16.00 5.95 18.60
C THR A 180 -14.52 5.77 18.31
N ILE A 181 -13.97 6.66 17.51
CA ILE A 181 -12.56 6.66 17.14
C ILE A 181 -11.77 7.74 17.89
N GLN A 182 -10.58 7.39 18.36
CA GLN A 182 -9.64 8.30 18.99
C GLN A 182 -8.49 8.60 18.01
N ALA A 183 -8.49 9.78 17.41
CA ALA A 183 -7.51 10.17 16.40
C ALA A 183 -6.53 11.24 16.93
N GLY A 184 -5.51 10.80 17.66
CA GLY A 184 -4.44 11.64 18.17
C GLY A 184 -4.91 12.76 19.10
N PRO A 185 -4.56 14.03 18.83
CA PRO A 185 -4.90 15.15 19.71
C PRO A 185 -6.37 15.58 19.61
N LEU A 186 -7.15 15.01 18.67
CA LEU A 186 -8.56 15.32 18.55
C LEU A 186 -9.38 14.67 19.68
N PRO A 187 -10.50 15.30 20.10
CA PRO A 187 -11.43 14.64 21.01
C PRO A 187 -12.00 13.37 20.34
N PRO A 188 -12.51 12.42 21.13
CA PRO A 188 -13.15 11.22 20.58
C PRO A 188 -14.28 11.60 19.60
N ILE A 189 -14.27 10.99 18.40
CA ILE A 189 -15.22 11.28 17.33
C ILE A 189 -16.13 10.07 17.17
N ARG A 190 -17.46 10.24 17.27
CA ARG A 190 -18.44 9.21 16.96
C ARG A 190 -18.66 9.11 15.46
N GLY A 191 -18.83 7.89 14.94
CA GLY A 191 -19.11 7.64 13.53
C GLY A 191 -20.37 8.36 13.02
N SER A 192 -21.38 8.54 13.88
CA SER A 192 -22.59 9.33 13.58
C SER A 192 -22.31 10.80 13.22
N PHE A 193 -21.14 11.34 13.59
CA PHE A 193 -20.72 12.68 13.16
C PHE A 193 -20.53 12.72 11.63
N PHE A 194 -19.88 11.70 11.07
CA PHE A 194 -19.65 11.61 9.61
C PHE A 194 -20.98 11.38 8.85
N ALA A 195 -21.91 10.63 9.43
CA ALA A 195 -23.24 10.43 8.83
C ALA A 195 -23.99 11.74 8.65
N ARG A 196 -23.90 12.67 9.60
CA ARG A 196 -24.51 14.02 9.50
C ARG A 196 -23.91 14.87 8.39
N ALA A 197 -22.59 14.69 8.12
CA ALA A 197 -21.88 15.48 7.11
C ALA A 197 -22.01 14.88 5.69
N GLY A 198 -22.15 13.55 5.55
CA GLY A 198 -22.02 12.90 4.25
C GLY A 198 -23.05 11.80 3.93
N GLY A 199 -23.89 11.37 4.89
CA GLY A 199 -24.78 10.22 4.72
C GLY A 199 -24.17 8.92 5.26
N SER A 200 -24.64 7.76 4.78
CA SER A 200 -24.22 6.43 5.27
C SER A 200 -24.02 5.42 4.13
N GLY A 201 -23.34 4.33 4.42
CA GLY A 201 -23.14 3.22 3.49
C GLY A 201 -21.98 3.38 2.50
N PHE A 202 -21.25 4.49 2.54
CA PHE A 202 -20.07 4.75 1.72
C PHE A 202 -19.03 5.53 2.54
N LEU A 203 -17.81 5.66 2.02
CA LEU A 203 -16.73 6.43 2.65
C LEU A 203 -17.07 7.92 2.65
N ARG A 204 -17.35 8.46 3.84
CA ARG A 204 -17.82 9.84 4.05
C ARG A 204 -16.66 10.84 4.06
N PRO A 205 -16.88 12.13 3.80
CA PRO A 205 -15.87 13.16 3.96
C PRO A 205 -15.20 13.10 5.34
N PHE A 206 -13.89 13.27 5.37
CA PHE A 206 -13.00 13.21 6.55
C PHE A 206 -12.89 11.86 7.25
N GLU A 207 -13.70 10.86 6.91
CA GLU A 207 -13.70 9.57 7.59
C GLU A 207 -12.35 8.85 7.43
N LEU A 208 -11.87 8.70 6.20
CA LEU A 208 -10.57 8.05 5.95
C LEU A 208 -9.39 8.89 6.47
N ALA A 209 -9.47 10.22 6.37
CA ALA A 209 -8.47 11.12 6.96
C ALA A 209 -8.37 10.93 8.48
N THR A 210 -9.50 10.69 9.17
CA THR A 210 -9.53 10.42 10.61
C THR A 210 -8.89 9.07 10.95
N VAL A 211 -9.17 8.01 10.17
CA VAL A 211 -8.50 6.70 10.34
C VAL A 211 -6.99 6.83 10.14
N ARG A 212 -6.58 7.52 9.08
CA ARG A 212 -5.15 7.77 8.80
C ARG A 212 -4.48 8.62 9.88
N LEU A 213 -5.19 9.62 10.43
CA LEU A 213 -4.69 10.41 11.57
C LEU A 213 -4.51 9.54 12.84
N GLN A 214 -5.41 8.60 13.10
CA GLN A 214 -5.25 7.64 14.19
C GLN A 214 -4.00 6.77 14.00
N ASN A 215 -3.81 6.20 12.81
CA ASN A 215 -2.62 5.41 12.47
C ASN A 215 -1.35 6.24 12.62
N MET A 216 -1.38 7.49 12.14
CA MET A 216 -0.24 8.41 12.26
C MET A 216 0.09 8.77 13.71
N ALA A 217 -0.92 9.01 14.54
CA ALA A 217 -0.72 9.31 15.96
C ALA A 217 -0.11 8.13 16.71
N GLU A 218 -0.55 6.91 16.42
CA GLU A 218 0.03 5.69 16.98
C GLU A 218 1.51 5.54 16.60
N VAL A 219 1.83 5.63 15.32
CA VAL A 219 3.21 5.49 14.84
C VAL A 219 4.12 6.58 15.39
N LEU A 220 3.70 7.86 15.33
CA LEU A 220 4.52 8.97 15.81
C LEU A 220 4.71 8.93 17.33
N GLY A 221 3.70 8.48 18.08
CA GLY A 221 3.79 8.28 19.54
C GLY A 221 4.78 7.19 19.94
N HIS A 222 5.09 6.26 19.03
CA HIS A 222 5.97 5.11 19.26
C HIS A 222 6.98 4.93 18.13
N TRP A 223 7.48 6.04 17.59
CA TRP A 223 8.27 6.08 16.36
C TRP A 223 9.40 5.05 16.34
N ARG A 224 10.25 5.01 17.35
CA ARG A 224 11.41 4.10 17.38
C ARG A 224 11.07 2.63 17.56
N THR A 225 9.89 2.34 18.10
CA THR A 225 9.38 0.97 18.13
C THR A 225 8.95 0.52 16.71
N TYR A 226 8.22 1.37 15.99
CA TYR A 226 7.76 1.05 14.63
C TYR A 226 8.86 1.16 13.57
N VAL A 227 9.75 2.12 13.72
CA VAL A 227 10.81 2.47 12.78
C VAL A 227 12.17 2.42 13.49
N PRO A 228 12.74 1.22 13.68
CA PRO A 228 14.03 1.09 14.36
C PRO A 228 15.17 1.73 13.56
N ARG A 229 15.06 1.83 12.24
CA ARG A 229 16.03 2.42 11.32
C ARG A 229 15.34 3.32 10.30
N ASP A 230 15.89 4.51 10.08
CA ASP A 230 15.36 5.49 9.11
C ASP A 230 15.74 5.18 7.65
N ASP A 231 16.71 4.27 7.42
CA ASP A 231 17.28 4.01 6.09
C ASP A 231 16.25 3.59 5.04
N PHE A 232 15.12 3.03 5.45
CA PHE A 232 14.12 2.40 4.57
C PHE A 232 12.78 3.12 4.55
N LEU A 233 12.73 4.40 4.96
CA LEU A 233 11.49 5.19 5.03
C LEU A 233 10.76 5.33 3.70
N THR A 234 11.49 5.28 2.59
CA THR A 234 10.93 5.42 1.25
C THR A 234 10.60 4.08 0.58
N GLN A 235 11.07 2.95 1.14
CA GLN A 235 10.81 1.63 0.57
C GLN A 235 9.31 1.38 0.44
N ARG A 236 8.87 0.94 -0.74
CA ARG A 236 7.47 0.58 -1.01
C ARG A 236 7.30 -0.94 -0.99
N GLY A 237 6.06 -1.36 -0.85
CA GLY A 237 5.66 -2.75 -0.75
C GLY A 237 5.15 -3.36 -2.06
N GLY A 238 4.42 -4.46 -1.92
CA GLY A 238 3.77 -5.13 -3.04
C GLY A 238 2.96 -6.34 -2.60
N THR A 239 2.05 -6.77 -3.47
CA THR A 239 1.10 -7.86 -3.22
C THR A 239 1.21 -8.91 -4.30
N PHE A 240 1.24 -10.17 -3.89
CA PHE A 240 1.33 -11.34 -4.77
C PHE A 240 0.27 -12.37 -4.39
N LEU A 241 -0.54 -12.81 -5.34
CA LEU A 241 -1.44 -13.93 -5.17
C LEU A 241 -0.95 -15.10 -6.03
N LEU A 242 -0.66 -16.23 -5.41
CA LEU A 242 -0.17 -17.43 -6.06
C LEU A 242 -1.24 -18.52 -6.04
N GLU A 243 -1.33 -19.28 -7.13
CA GLU A 243 -2.12 -20.50 -7.19
C GLU A 243 -1.40 -21.66 -6.44
N ALA A 244 -2.10 -22.78 -6.30
CA ALA A 244 -1.60 -23.97 -5.62
C ALA A 244 -0.35 -24.58 -6.28
N ASP A 245 -0.15 -24.35 -7.56
CA ASP A 245 0.97 -24.82 -8.38
C ASP A 245 2.12 -23.81 -8.49
N ASP A 246 2.14 -22.78 -7.64
CA ASP A 246 3.11 -21.67 -7.66
C ASP A 246 2.95 -20.68 -8.83
N SER A 247 1.94 -20.84 -9.68
CA SER A 247 1.69 -19.85 -10.72
C SER A 247 1.20 -18.52 -10.13
N LEU A 248 1.60 -17.40 -10.74
CA LEU A 248 1.25 -16.07 -10.28
C LEU A 248 -0.10 -15.65 -10.86
N LEU A 249 -1.10 -15.47 -9.98
CA LEU A 249 -2.46 -15.03 -10.33
C LEU A 249 -2.61 -13.52 -10.35
N TYR A 250 -1.94 -12.83 -9.41
CA TYR A 250 -2.02 -11.38 -9.28
C TYR A 250 -0.71 -10.84 -8.75
N ARG A 251 -0.32 -9.67 -9.24
CA ARG A 251 0.81 -8.89 -8.75
C ARG A 251 0.47 -7.40 -8.76
N HIS A 252 0.72 -6.75 -7.64
CA HIS A 252 0.73 -5.30 -7.53
C HIS A 252 2.04 -4.86 -6.89
N LEU A 253 2.70 -3.86 -7.46
CA LEU A 253 3.92 -3.27 -6.94
C LEU A 253 3.62 -1.81 -6.63
N ASP A 254 3.77 -1.42 -5.37
CA ASP A 254 3.45 -0.08 -4.90
C ASP A 254 4.43 0.92 -5.54
N GLN A 255 3.90 1.93 -6.20
CA GLN A 255 4.69 2.98 -6.87
C GLN A 255 4.76 4.27 -6.06
N GLY A 256 3.99 4.38 -4.99
CA GLY A 256 3.89 5.59 -4.18
C GLY A 256 3.32 5.35 -2.79
N ILE A 257 3.34 6.38 -1.99
CA ILE A 257 2.67 6.40 -0.68
C ILE A 257 1.15 6.38 -0.91
N LEU A 258 0.42 5.64 -0.08
CA LEU A 258 -1.02 5.38 -0.23
C LEU A 258 -1.36 4.69 -1.56
N GLY A 259 -0.47 3.78 -2.00
CA GLY A 259 -0.57 3.08 -3.28
C GLY A 259 -0.51 1.56 -3.17
N PHE A 260 -0.87 0.96 -2.03
CA PHE A 260 -0.74 -0.47 -1.75
C PHE A 260 -1.76 -1.36 -2.48
N SER A 261 -2.63 -0.78 -3.29
CA SER A 261 -3.57 -1.53 -4.15
C SER A 261 -3.80 -0.78 -5.45
N ALA A 262 -4.08 -1.52 -6.52
CA ALA A 262 -4.50 -0.96 -7.80
C ALA A 262 -5.82 -0.17 -7.70
N THR A 263 -6.66 -0.50 -6.71
CA THR A 263 -7.95 0.16 -6.43
C THR A 263 -8.07 0.48 -4.95
N MET A 264 -7.61 1.66 -4.54
CA MET A 264 -7.64 2.08 -3.13
C MET A 264 -9.06 2.25 -2.56
N ALA A 265 -10.08 2.42 -3.39
CA ALA A 265 -11.49 2.41 -2.97
C ALA A 265 -11.92 1.03 -2.40
N ARG A 266 -11.39 -0.05 -3.00
CA ARG A 266 -11.60 -1.44 -2.58
C ARG A 266 -10.25 -2.17 -2.60
N PRO A 267 -9.41 -1.98 -1.57
CA PRO A 267 -8.02 -2.45 -1.61
C PRO A 267 -7.85 -3.95 -1.86
N LEU A 268 -8.83 -4.74 -1.44
CA LEU A 268 -8.85 -6.19 -1.60
C LEU A 268 -9.77 -6.67 -2.75
N GLY A 269 -10.30 -5.76 -3.57
CA GLY A 269 -11.20 -6.09 -4.68
C GLY A 269 -10.58 -7.01 -5.73
N PHE A 270 -9.25 -7.06 -5.82
CA PHE A 270 -8.56 -8.02 -6.67
C PHE A 270 -8.80 -9.49 -6.27
N LEU A 271 -9.27 -9.76 -5.04
CA LEU A 271 -9.57 -11.09 -4.54
C LEU A 271 -10.99 -11.56 -4.90
N ASP A 272 -11.87 -10.67 -5.37
CA ASP A 272 -13.28 -10.99 -5.67
C ASP A 272 -13.45 -12.28 -6.53
N PRO A 273 -12.62 -12.54 -7.57
CA PRO A 273 -12.74 -13.74 -8.39
C PRO A 273 -12.52 -15.05 -7.61
N TRP A 274 -11.87 -15.00 -6.46
CA TRP A 274 -11.46 -16.17 -5.66
C TRP A 274 -12.11 -16.25 -4.29
N MET A 275 -12.88 -15.23 -3.89
CA MET A 275 -13.58 -15.17 -2.59
C MET A 275 -15.10 -15.39 -2.73
N GLY A 276 -15.54 -15.92 -3.88
CA GLY A 276 -16.91 -16.12 -4.32
C GLY A 276 -17.97 -16.58 -3.33
#